data_16ef06b50653156597fd71bd3f48caac
#
_entry.id   16ef06b50653156597fd71bd3f48caac
#
_cell.length_a   1.000
_cell.length_b   1.000
_cell.length_c   1.000
_cell.angle_alpha   90.00
_cell.angle_beta   90.00
_cell.angle_gamma   90.00
#
_symmetry.space_group_name_H-M   'P 1'
#
loop_
_entity.id
_entity.type
_entity.pdbx_description
1 polymer ?
#
loop_
_entity_poly.entity_id
_entity_poly.type
_entity_poly.pdbx_seq_one_letter_code
_entity_poly.pdbx_strand_id
1 'polypeptide(L)'
;DECRLIMIDPKMLELSVYDGIPHLLTPVVTDPSKAIMALKWAVREMESRYRNMAKMGVRNIDGYNERLAEARSKGEVMTRRVQTGFDLETGRPVFEEDVFDLAPLPFIVVVIDEVADLMMVAGKEIESAVQRLAQMARAAGIHVIMATQRPSVDVITGTIKANFPTRISFQVTSRIDSRTILGEQGAEQLLGRGDMLFMEGGGLSLIHI
;
A
#
# COMPACT_ATOMS: atom_id res chain seq x y z
N ASP A 1 6.61 14.42 9.68
CA ASP A 1 7.06 13.24 8.92
C ASP A 1 6.17 12.01 9.10
N GLU A 2 4.87 12.21 9.26
CA GLU A 2 3.93 11.13 9.55
C GLU A 2 3.48 10.35 8.30
N CYS A 3 3.75 10.88 7.11
CA CYS A 3 3.39 10.25 5.85
C CYS A 3 4.54 10.32 4.84
N ARG A 4 4.77 9.21 4.13
CA ARG A 4 5.73 9.08 3.05
C ARG A 4 5.04 8.61 1.78
N LEU A 5 5.61 8.96 0.63
CA LEU A 5 5.04 8.69 -0.67
C LEU A 5 6.01 7.91 -1.55
N ILE A 6 5.45 6.98 -2.32
CA ILE A 6 6.08 6.39 -3.50
C ILE A 6 5.16 6.70 -4.67
N MET A 7 5.65 7.43 -5.65
CA MET A 7 4.88 7.79 -6.83
C MET A 7 5.46 7.10 -8.06
N ILE A 8 4.60 6.47 -8.85
CA ILE A 8 4.95 5.70 -10.05
C ILE A 8 4.17 6.28 -11.21
N ASP A 9 4.89 6.87 -12.16
CA ASP A 9 4.34 7.51 -13.36
C ASP A 9 5.12 7.05 -14.60
N PRO A 10 4.71 5.94 -15.23
CA PRO A 10 5.42 5.41 -16.40
C PRO A 10 5.46 6.35 -17.60
N LYS A 11 4.54 7.31 -17.67
CA LYS A 11 4.42 8.28 -18.77
C LYS A 11 5.17 9.59 -18.53
N MET A 12 5.65 9.84 -17.31
CA MET A 12 6.36 11.06 -16.90
C MET A 12 5.57 12.37 -17.10
N LEU A 13 4.26 12.32 -17.04
CA LEU A 13 3.41 13.46 -17.37
C LEU A 13 2.68 14.08 -16.18
N GLU A 14 2.18 13.24 -15.27
CA GLU A 14 1.21 13.68 -14.27
C GLU A 14 1.85 13.93 -12.89
N LEU A 15 2.74 13.04 -12.45
CA LEU A 15 3.29 13.08 -11.08
C LEU A 15 4.67 13.75 -10.99
N SER A 16 5.31 14.07 -12.10
CA SER A 16 6.63 14.72 -12.13
C SER A 16 6.68 16.08 -11.43
N VAL A 17 5.53 16.77 -11.32
CA VAL A 17 5.40 18.05 -10.61
C VAL A 17 5.64 17.92 -9.11
N TYR A 18 5.56 16.71 -8.57
CA TYR A 18 5.82 16.41 -7.15
C TYR A 18 7.27 16.02 -6.86
N ASP A 19 8.14 15.92 -7.86
CA ASP A 19 9.54 15.64 -7.61
C ASP A 19 10.18 16.66 -6.67
N GLY A 20 10.95 16.15 -5.72
CA GLY A 20 11.64 16.97 -4.73
C GLY A 20 10.84 17.32 -3.48
N ILE A 21 9.56 16.95 -3.36
CA ILE A 21 8.85 17.11 -2.09
C ILE A 21 9.45 16.21 -1.01
N PRO A 22 9.52 16.65 0.26
CA PRO A 22 10.20 15.92 1.32
C PRO A 22 9.50 14.60 1.73
N HIS A 23 8.27 14.40 1.29
CA HIS A 23 7.49 13.19 1.57
C HIS A 23 7.92 11.98 0.72
N LEU A 24 8.55 12.22 -0.44
CA LEU A 24 8.98 11.15 -1.34
C LEU A 24 10.08 10.30 -0.71
N LEU A 25 9.91 8.97 -0.74
CA LEU A 25 10.94 8.00 -0.35
C LEU A 25 11.99 7.82 -1.45
N THR A 26 11.62 8.10 -2.68
CA THR A 26 12.46 8.05 -3.89
C THR A 26 11.93 9.10 -4.87
N PRO A 27 12.73 9.62 -5.80
CA PRO A 27 12.21 10.40 -6.91
C PRO A 27 11.07 9.65 -7.62
N VAL A 28 10.19 10.38 -8.30
CA VAL A 28 9.08 9.76 -9.04
C VAL A 28 9.60 8.68 -9.97
N VAL A 29 9.05 7.48 -9.84
CA VAL A 29 9.52 6.28 -10.56
C VAL A 29 8.87 6.26 -11.94
N THR A 30 9.67 6.39 -12.97
CA THR A 30 9.21 6.46 -14.37
C THR A 30 9.53 5.21 -15.18
N ASP A 31 10.50 4.42 -14.73
CA ASP A 31 10.90 3.16 -15.38
C ASP A 31 10.07 1.99 -14.83
N PRO A 32 9.41 1.19 -15.70
CA PRO A 32 8.62 0.04 -15.27
C PRO A 32 9.39 -0.99 -14.45
N SER A 33 10.66 -1.23 -14.76
CA SER A 33 11.50 -2.18 -14.00
C SER A 33 11.76 -1.67 -12.58
N LYS A 34 11.98 -0.37 -12.44
CA LYS A 34 12.12 0.29 -11.13
C LYS A 34 10.79 0.31 -10.36
N ALA A 35 9.65 0.44 -11.06
CA ALA A 35 8.33 0.33 -10.46
C ALA A 35 8.10 -1.04 -9.81
N ILE A 36 8.48 -2.12 -10.47
CA ILE A 36 8.44 -3.47 -9.92
C ILE A 36 9.29 -3.56 -8.64
N MET A 37 10.50 -2.98 -8.67
CA MET A 37 11.39 -2.97 -7.50
C MET A 37 10.79 -2.16 -6.35
N ALA A 38 10.16 -1.01 -6.62
CA ALA A 38 9.49 -0.19 -5.62
C ALA A 38 8.31 -0.94 -4.97
N LEU A 39 7.48 -1.62 -5.75
CA LEU A 39 6.38 -2.45 -5.23
C LEU A 39 6.88 -3.63 -4.40
N LYS A 40 7.92 -4.33 -4.86
CA LYS A 40 8.57 -5.40 -4.09
C LYS A 40 9.20 -4.88 -2.80
N TRP A 41 9.74 -3.66 -2.82
CA TRP A 41 10.22 -3.00 -1.61
C TRP A 41 9.08 -2.73 -0.64
N ALA A 42 7.95 -2.18 -1.12
CA ALA A 42 6.77 -1.92 -0.27
C ALA A 42 6.24 -3.21 0.39
N VAL A 43 6.24 -4.33 -0.33
CA VAL A 43 5.89 -5.64 0.24
C VAL A 43 6.88 -6.05 1.36
N ARG A 44 8.18 -5.92 1.13
CA ARG A 44 9.20 -6.23 2.17
C ARG A 44 9.09 -5.31 3.37
N GLU A 45 8.84 -4.04 3.15
CA GLU A 45 8.61 -3.05 4.22
C GLU A 45 7.38 -3.44 5.05
N MET A 46 6.28 -3.78 4.40
CA MET A 46 5.08 -4.31 5.07
C MET A 46 5.40 -5.51 5.97
N GLU A 47 6.13 -6.48 5.45
CA GLU A 47 6.53 -7.67 6.21
C GLU A 47 7.46 -7.33 7.38
N SER A 48 8.36 -6.37 7.20
CA SER A 48 9.22 -5.85 8.27
C SER A 48 8.42 -5.19 9.37
N ARG A 49 7.43 -4.36 9.01
CA ARG A 49 6.51 -3.73 9.96
C ARG A 49 5.72 -4.75 10.75
N TYR A 50 5.20 -5.79 10.10
CA TYR A 50 4.51 -6.88 10.81
C TYR A 50 5.42 -7.58 11.82
N ARG A 51 6.68 -7.84 11.47
CA ARG A 51 7.65 -8.40 12.43
C ARG A 51 7.85 -7.50 13.63
N ASN A 52 7.96 -6.18 13.42
CA ASN A 52 8.13 -5.21 14.50
C ASN A 52 6.87 -5.08 15.36
N MET A 53 5.69 -5.02 14.75
CA MET A 53 4.41 -5.02 15.47
C MET A 53 4.21 -6.29 16.30
N ALA A 54 4.58 -7.46 15.76
CA ALA A 54 4.52 -8.72 16.49
C ALA A 54 5.46 -8.73 17.71
N LYS A 55 6.67 -8.16 17.58
CA LYS A 55 7.60 -8.00 18.71
C LYS A 55 7.01 -7.15 19.84
N MET A 56 6.22 -6.14 19.51
CA MET A 56 5.58 -5.25 20.47
C MET A 56 4.21 -5.74 20.95
N GLY A 57 3.69 -6.85 20.39
CA GLY A 57 2.39 -7.39 20.72
C GLY A 57 1.21 -6.52 20.27
N VAL A 58 1.40 -5.70 19.24
CA VAL A 58 0.37 -4.81 18.68
C VAL A 58 -0.11 -5.29 17.32
N ARG A 59 -1.30 -4.86 16.89
CA ARG A 59 -1.97 -5.38 15.69
C ARG A 59 -1.95 -4.42 14.50
N ASN A 60 -1.63 -3.15 14.70
CA ASN A 60 -1.62 -2.12 13.67
C ASN A 60 -0.56 -1.06 13.97
N ILE A 61 -0.34 -0.19 12.98
CA ILE A 61 0.68 0.88 13.05
C ILE A 61 0.35 1.91 14.14
N ASP A 62 -0.92 2.21 14.37
CA ASP A 62 -1.32 3.20 15.38
C ASP A 62 -0.92 2.69 16.77
N GLY A 63 -1.33 1.46 17.12
CA GLY A 63 -0.93 0.84 18.38
C GLY A 63 0.60 0.67 18.51
N TYR A 64 1.31 0.47 17.40
CA TYR A 64 2.77 0.44 17.40
C TYR A 64 3.35 1.80 17.78
N ASN A 65 2.92 2.86 17.12
CA ASN A 65 3.43 4.22 17.36
C ASN A 65 3.03 4.73 18.74
N GLU A 66 1.81 4.46 19.20
CA GLU A 66 1.35 4.81 20.55
C GLU A 66 2.19 4.12 21.63
N ARG A 67 2.37 2.80 21.50
CA ARG A 67 3.18 2.02 22.46
C ARG A 67 4.64 2.50 22.51
N LEU A 68 5.20 2.85 21.34
CA LEU A 68 6.54 3.39 21.27
C LEU A 68 6.64 4.77 21.92
N ALA A 69 5.67 5.65 21.70
CA ALA A 69 5.62 6.98 22.33
C ALA A 69 5.50 6.87 23.85
N GLU A 70 4.67 5.94 24.33
CA GLU A 70 4.52 5.65 25.77
C GLU A 70 5.85 5.17 26.40
N ALA A 71 6.50 4.20 25.78
CA ALA A 71 7.79 3.68 26.25
C ALA A 71 8.85 4.77 26.33
N ARG A 72 8.95 5.62 25.29
CA ARG A 72 9.88 6.77 25.27
C ARG A 72 9.57 7.79 26.35
N SER A 73 8.29 8.09 26.61
CA SER A 73 7.91 9.05 27.66
C SER A 73 8.25 8.56 29.06
N LYS A 74 8.27 7.24 29.26
CA LYS A 74 8.64 6.60 30.54
C LYS A 74 10.14 6.30 30.65
N GLY A 75 10.93 6.54 29.61
CA GLY A 75 12.33 6.15 29.54
C GLY A 75 12.55 4.63 29.55
N GLU A 76 11.55 3.87 29.15
CA GLU A 76 11.62 2.41 29.09
C GLU A 76 12.49 2.00 27.90
N VAL A 77 13.48 1.14 28.14
CA VAL A 77 14.21 0.45 27.08
C VAL A 77 13.39 -0.77 26.67
N MET A 78 13.00 -0.83 25.42
CA MET A 78 12.24 -1.96 24.91
C MET A 78 13.16 -3.16 24.71
N THR A 79 12.99 -4.18 25.54
CA THR A 79 13.74 -5.43 25.47
C THR A 79 12.80 -6.60 25.19
N ARG A 80 13.31 -7.60 24.50
CA ARG A 80 12.63 -8.90 24.35
C ARG A 80 13.58 -9.99 24.81
N ARG A 81 13.06 -10.90 25.62
CA ARG A 81 13.75 -12.16 25.88
C ARG A 81 13.69 -13.05 24.65
N VAL A 82 14.84 -13.29 24.06
CA VAL A 82 15.00 -14.23 22.92
C VAL A 82 15.74 -15.45 23.42
N GLN A 83 15.19 -16.62 23.18
CA GLN A 83 15.91 -17.86 23.48
C GLN A 83 17.03 -18.01 22.47
N THR A 84 18.28 -17.94 22.96
CA THR A 84 19.48 -18.02 22.13
C THR A 84 20.09 -19.43 22.10
N GLY A 85 19.60 -20.31 22.99
CA GLY A 85 20.08 -21.70 23.03
C GLY A 85 19.58 -22.47 24.22
N PHE A 86 20.31 -23.54 24.52
CA PHE A 86 20.16 -24.35 25.74
C PHE A 86 21.49 -24.40 26.46
N ASP A 87 21.46 -24.26 27.77
CA ASP A 87 22.61 -24.49 28.60
C ASP A 87 23.06 -25.96 28.46
N LEU A 88 24.32 -26.16 28.11
CA LEU A 88 24.89 -27.49 27.81
C LEU A 88 24.97 -28.43 29.03
N GLU A 89 25.01 -27.84 30.24
CA GLU A 89 25.13 -28.62 31.48
C GLU A 89 23.75 -28.94 32.09
N THR A 90 22.84 -27.98 32.04
CA THR A 90 21.52 -28.09 32.70
C THR A 90 20.38 -28.42 31.76
N GLY A 91 20.58 -28.31 30.43
CA GLY A 91 19.55 -28.48 29.40
C GLY A 91 18.44 -27.42 29.43
N ARG A 92 18.61 -26.34 30.23
CA ARG A 92 17.61 -25.27 30.34
C ARG A 92 17.77 -24.27 29.21
N PRO A 93 16.65 -23.68 28.73
CA PRO A 93 16.72 -22.64 27.72
C PRO A 93 17.43 -21.40 28.26
N VAL A 94 18.40 -20.90 27.48
CA VAL A 94 19.11 -19.65 27.74
C VAL A 94 18.40 -18.54 27.00
N PHE A 95 18.12 -17.43 27.71
CA PHE A 95 17.48 -16.27 27.14
C PHE A 95 18.42 -15.08 27.24
N GLU A 96 18.54 -14.34 26.14
CA GLU A 96 19.20 -13.04 26.10
C GLU A 96 18.17 -11.94 25.91
N GLU A 97 18.44 -10.75 26.46
CA GLU A 97 17.64 -9.56 26.25
C GLU A 97 18.15 -8.83 25.01
N ASP A 98 17.37 -8.84 23.95
CA ASP A 98 17.62 -8.09 22.74
C ASP A 98 16.97 -6.70 22.87
N VAL A 99 17.80 -5.65 22.81
CA VAL A 99 17.37 -4.25 22.92
C VAL A 99 16.94 -3.75 21.55
N PHE A 100 15.74 -3.23 21.46
CA PHE A 100 15.22 -2.67 20.20
C PHE A 100 15.33 -1.14 20.20
N ASP A 101 16.12 -0.59 19.30
CA ASP A 101 16.03 0.81 18.90
C ASP A 101 14.95 0.95 17.81
N LEU A 102 13.69 1.07 18.25
CA LEU A 102 12.55 1.18 17.36
C LEU A 102 12.24 2.66 17.11
N ALA A 103 12.06 3.01 15.84
CA ALA A 103 11.60 4.32 15.40
C ALA A 103 10.11 4.31 15.09
N PRO A 104 9.40 5.45 15.25
CA PRO A 104 8.03 5.58 14.78
C PRO A 104 7.93 5.27 13.29
N LEU A 105 6.89 4.56 12.91
CA LEU A 105 6.64 4.18 11.53
C LEU A 105 5.69 5.21 10.89
N PRO A 106 6.10 5.87 9.80
CA PRO A 106 5.21 6.73 9.05
C PRO A 106 4.20 5.92 8.25
N PHE A 107 3.05 6.49 7.92
CA PHE A 107 2.22 5.97 6.85
C PHE A 107 2.97 6.04 5.52
N ILE A 108 2.69 5.08 4.64
CA ILE A 108 3.22 5.08 3.27
C ILE A 108 2.05 5.01 2.31
N VAL A 109 2.01 5.92 1.35
CA VAL A 109 1.03 5.87 0.25
C VAL A 109 1.79 5.62 -1.05
N VAL A 110 1.42 4.53 -1.72
CA VAL A 110 1.92 4.18 -3.05
C VAL A 110 0.90 4.64 -4.08
N VAL A 111 1.28 5.55 -4.96
CA VAL A 111 0.43 6.09 -6.03
C VAL A 111 0.94 5.56 -7.36
N ILE A 112 0.06 4.93 -8.14
CA ILE A 112 0.34 4.42 -9.48
C ILE A 112 -0.59 5.14 -10.45
N ASP A 113 -0.04 5.97 -11.32
CA ASP A 113 -0.82 6.79 -12.25
C ASP A 113 -1.45 5.97 -13.39
N GLU A 114 -0.69 5.08 -14.01
CA GLU A 114 -1.19 4.21 -15.08
C GLU A 114 -0.70 2.77 -14.89
N VAL A 115 -1.51 1.96 -14.21
CA VAL A 115 -1.15 0.56 -13.94
C VAL A 115 -1.12 -0.30 -15.20
N ALA A 116 -1.87 0.06 -16.25
CA ALA A 116 -1.90 -0.70 -17.50
C ALA A 116 -0.50 -0.79 -18.14
N ASP A 117 0.28 0.27 -18.08
CA ASP A 117 1.63 0.27 -18.67
C ASP A 117 2.57 -0.67 -17.90
N LEU A 118 2.40 -0.80 -16.59
CA LEU A 118 3.15 -1.75 -15.77
C LEU A 118 2.70 -3.20 -16.04
N MET A 119 1.39 -3.42 -16.17
CA MET A 119 0.82 -4.75 -16.48
C MET A 119 1.29 -5.29 -17.81
N MET A 120 1.51 -4.42 -18.81
CA MET A 120 2.03 -4.83 -20.12
C MET A 120 3.48 -5.34 -20.05
N VAL A 121 4.29 -4.82 -19.13
CA VAL A 121 5.71 -5.18 -19.00
C VAL A 121 5.91 -6.40 -18.11
N ALA A 122 5.20 -6.48 -16.99
CA ALA A 122 5.41 -7.53 -15.99
C ALA A 122 4.10 -7.83 -15.21
N GLY A 123 3.02 -8.07 -15.91
CA GLY A 123 1.68 -8.19 -15.35
C GLY A 123 1.58 -9.10 -14.13
N LYS A 124 2.14 -10.32 -14.19
CA LYS A 124 2.10 -11.27 -13.08
C LYS A 124 2.83 -10.79 -11.82
N GLU A 125 3.97 -10.11 -11.99
CA GLU A 125 4.74 -9.60 -10.85
C GLU A 125 4.06 -8.40 -10.21
N ILE A 126 3.52 -7.51 -11.03
CA ILE A 126 2.74 -6.35 -10.58
C ILE A 126 1.48 -6.82 -9.85
N GLU A 127 0.68 -7.69 -10.48
CA GLU A 127 -0.54 -8.21 -9.89
C GLU A 127 -0.29 -8.89 -8.54
N SER A 128 0.74 -9.73 -8.46
CA SER A 128 1.12 -10.42 -7.22
C SER A 128 1.53 -9.44 -6.11
N ALA A 129 2.34 -8.44 -6.43
CA ALA A 129 2.78 -7.44 -5.44
C ALA A 129 1.61 -6.56 -4.98
N VAL A 130 0.79 -6.08 -5.91
CA VAL A 130 -0.38 -5.25 -5.62
C VAL A 130 -1.43 -6.05 -4.82
N GLN A 131 -1.68 -7.30 -5.17
CA GLN A 131 -2.58 -8.19 -4.42
C GLN A 131 -2.11 -8.34 -2.97
N ARG A 132 -0.82 -8.62 -2.76
CA ARG A 132 -0.26 -8.81 -1.42
C ARG A 132 -0.37 -7.54 -0.57
N LEU A 133 -0.08 -6.38 -1.16
CA LEU A 133 -0.28 -5.09 -0.50
C LEU A 133 -1.76 -4.86 -0.16
N ALA A 134 -2.66 -5.03 -1.12
CA ALA A 134 -4.10 -4.80 -0.90
C ALA A 134 -4.69 -5.69 0.20
N GLN A 135 -4.22 -6.93 0.33
CA GLN A 135 -4.70 -7.86 1.35
C GLN A 135 -4.20 -7.55 2.77
N MET A 136 -2.98 -7.05 2.91
CA MET A 136 -2.30 -7.04 4.21
C MET A 136 -1.76 -5.67 4.61
N ALA A 137 -1.57 -4.72 3.70
CA ALA A 137 -0.80 -3.51 3.98
C ALA A 137 -1.50 -2.49 4.89
N ARG A 138 -2.84 -2.52 4.96
CA ARG A 138 -3.63 -1.56 5.75
C ARG A 138 -3.20 -1.49 7.21
N ALA A 139 -3.09 -2.63 7.89
CA ALA A 139 -2.68 -2.66 9.28
C ALA A 139 -1.22 -2.22 9.50
N ALA A 140 -0.37 -2.39 8.47
CA ALA A 140 1.01 -1.91 8.47
C ALA A 140 1.14 -0.42 8.09
N GLY A 141 0.03 0.29 7.86
CA GLY A 141 0.01 1.70 7.48
C GLY A 141 0.52 1.96 6.06
N ILE A 142 0.35 1.01 5.15
CA ILE A 142 0.71 1.18 3.74
C ILE A 142 -0.57 1.13 2.90
N HIS A 143 -0.79 2.16 2.11
CA HIS A 143 -1.98 2.34 1.29
C HIS A 143 -1.59 2.41 -0.18
N VAL A 144 -2.47 1.94 -1.07
CA VAL A 144 -2.25 1.96 -2.51
C VAL A 144 -3.39 2.71 -3.18
N ILE A 145 -3.02 3.71 -3.98
CA ILE A 145 -3.92 4.40 -4.91
C ILE A 145 -3.48 3.99 -6.31
N MET A 146 -4.37 3.36 -7.03
CA MET A 146 -4.06 2.82 -8.36
C MET A 146 -5.03 3.37 -9.38
N ALA A 147 -4.49 3.98 -10.43
CA ALA A 147 -5.26 4.56 -11.51
C ALA A 147 -4.95 3.88 -12.85
N THR A 148 -5.89 3.99 -13.78
CA THR A 148 -5.70 3.61 -15.18
C THR A 148 -6.66 4.35 -16.09
N GLN A 149 -6.21 4.69 -17.26
CA GLN A 149 -7.02 5.20 -18.37
C GLN A 149 -7.53 4.07 -19.31
N ARG A 150 -7.14 2.82 -19.01
CA ARG A 150 -7.48 1.64 -19.82
C ARG A 150 -8.32 0.65 -19.02
N PRO A 151 -9.65 0.83 -18.95
CA PRO A 151 -10.53 -0.02 -18.16
C PRO A 151 -10.81 -1.36 -18.86
N SER A 152 -9.77 -2.13 -19.13
CA SER A 152 -9.88 -3.47 -19.71
C SER A 152 -9.82 -4.54 -18.63
N VAL A 153 -10.37 -5.72 -18.93
CA VAL A 153 -10.35 -6.87 -18.02
C VAL A 153 -8.95 -7.43 -17.77
N ASP A 154 -8.01 -7.17 -18.68
CA ASP A 154 -6.60 -7.57 -18.56
C ASP A 154 -5.83 -6.66 -17.58
N VAL A 155 -6.32 -5.45 -17.35
CA VAL A 155 -5.76 -4.47 -16.42
C VAL A 155 -6.49 -4.52 -15.09
N ILE A 156 -7.82 -4.43 -15.12
CA ILE A 156 -8.68 -4.51 -13.92
C ILE A 156 -9.17 -5.95 -13.79
N THR A 157 -8.23 -6.83 -13.42
CA THR A 157 -8.49 -8.26 -13.30
C THR A 157 -9.44 -8.59 -12.15
N GLY A 158 -9.98 -9.82 -12.15
CA GLY A 158 -10.78 -10.31 -11.02
C GLY A 158 -10.05 -10.25 -9.68
N THR A 159 -8.75 -10.54 -9.70
CA THR A 159 -7.88 -10.45 -8.53
C THR A 159 -7.77 -9.01 -7.99
N ILE A 160 -7.56 -8.04 -8.89
CA ILE A 160 -7.53 -6.62 -8.55
C ILE A 160 -8.88 -6.20 -7.95
N LYS A 161 -10.00 -6.53 -8.62
CA LYS A 161 -11.34 -6.18 -8.15
C LYS A 161 -11.68 -6.76 -6.78
N ALA A 162 -11.25 -7.98 -6.50
CA ALA A 162 -11.50 -8.64 -5.22
C ALA A 162 -10.77 -7.96 -4.04
N ASN A 163 -9.64 -7.33 -4.31
CA ASN A 163 -8.79 -6.73 -3.28
C ASN A 163 -8.90 -5.20 -3.19
N PHE A 164 -9.54 -4.56 -4.16
CA PHE A 164 -9.83 -3.12 -4.17
C PHE A 164 -11.36 -2.90 -4.19
N PRO A 165 -12.01 -2.98 -3.03
CA PRO A 165 -13.46 -2.83 -2.93
C PRO A 165 -13.90 -1.37 -3.12
N THR A 166 -13.07 -0.40 -2.76
CA THR A 166 -13.31 1.02 -2.99
C THR A 166 -12.83 1.40 -4.38
N ARG A 167 -13.74 1.90 -5.21
CA ARG A 167 -13.44 2.25 -6.60
C ARG A 167 -14.08 3.57 -6.98
N ILE A 168 -13.40 4.29 -7.85
CA ILE A 168 -13.88 5.53 -8.44
C ILE A 168 -13.85 5.36 -9.95
N SER A 169 -14.93 5.78 -10.62
CA SER A 169 -14.94 5.92 -12.06
C SER A 169 -15.39 7.33 -12.43
N PHE A 170 -14.58 7.99 -13.22
CA PHE A 170 -14.99 9.17 -13.97
C PHE A 170 -15.80 8.73 -15.21
N GLN A 171 -16.21 9.69 -16.06
CA GLN A 171 -16.91 9.39 -17.28
C GLN A 171 -16.11 8.43 -18.15
N VAL A 172 -16.81 7.40 -18.65
CA VAL A 172 -16.27 6.43 -19.62
C VAL A 172 -17.11 6.43 -20.89
N THR A 173 -16.60 5.83 -21.95
CA THR A 173 -17.27 5.85 -23.26
C THR A 173 -18.31 4.74 -23.43
N SER A 174 -18.25 3.70 -22.61
CA SER A 174 -19.14 2.54 -22.77
C SER A 174 -19.64 1.98 -21.44
N ARG A 175 -20.79 1.28 -21.50
CA ARG A 175 -21.32 0.51 -20.37
C ARG A 175 -20.40 -0.65 -19.98
N ILE A 176 -19.63 -1.16 -20.94
CA ILE A 176 -18.68 -2.25 -20.68
C ILE A 176 -17.55 -1.74 -19.77
N ASP A 177 -17.03 -0.55 -20.05
CA ASP A 177 -15.99 0.06 -19.23
C ASP A 177 -16.49 0.35 -17.81
N SER A 178 -17.72 0.89 -17.68
CA SER A 178 -18.35 1.10 -16.38
C SER A 178 -18.43 -0.20 -15.56
N ARG A 179 -18.92 -1.27 -16.18
CA ARG A 179 -18.99 -2.59 -15.54
C ARG A 179 -17.61 -3.17 -15.21
N THR A 180 -16.63 -2.93 -16.06
CA THR A 180 -15.26 -3.40 -15.79
C THR A 180 -14.68 -2.74 -14.54
N ILE A 181 -14.91 -1.45 -14.35
CA ILE A 181 -14.41 -0.70 -13.19
C ILE A 181 -15.26 -0.98 -11.95
N LEU A 182 -16.56 -0.74 -12.05
CA LEU A 182 -17.47 -0.69 -10.90
C LEU A 182 -18.26 -1.99 -10.67
N GLY A 183 -18.35 -2.88 -11.68
CA GLY A 183 -19.30 -3.99 -11.68
C GLY A 183 -20.72 -3.56 -12.09
N GLU A 184 -20.99 -2.27 -12.17
CA GLU A 184 -22.27 -1.64 -12.45
C GLU A 184 -22.16 -0.72 -13.66
N GLN A 185 -23.28 -0.48 -14.35
CA GLN A 185 -23.37 0.55 -15.38
C GLN A 185 -23.65 1.92 -14.77
N GLY A 186 -23.40 3.00 -15.51
CA GLY A 186 -23.73 4.36 -15.09
C GLY A 186 -22.62 5.38 -15.30
N ALA A 187 -21.35 4.96 -15.27
CA ALA A 187 -20.24 5.88 -15.50
C ALA A 187 -20.22 6.44 -16.94
N GLU A 188 -20.83 5.76 -17.91
CA GLU A 188 -21.03 6.25 -19.27
C GLU A 188 -22.02 7.42 -19.37
N GLN A 189 -22.82 7.65 -18.32
CA GLN A 189 -23.83 8.72 -18.24
C GLN A 189 -23.34 9.96 -17.48
N LEU A 190 -22.15 9.90 -16.91
CA LEU A 190 -21.56 11.04 -16.21
C LEU A 190 -21.36 12.23 -17.16
N LEU A 191 -21.46 13.43 -16.62
CA LEU A 191 -21.37 14.66 -17.40
C LEU A 191 -19.93 15.08 -17.75
N GLY A 192 -18.94 14.40 -17.19
CA GLY A 192 -17.53 14.79 -17.28
C GLY A 192 -17.18 15.90 -16.26
N ARG A 193 -16.04 16.58 -16.47
CA ARG A 193 -15.57 17.70 -15.65
C ARG A 193 -15.39 17.36 -14.16
N GLY A 194 -15.05 16.10 -13.86
CA GLY A 194 -14.82 15.64 -12.50
C GLY A 194 -16.00 14.92 -11.85
N ASP A 195 -17.17 14.89 -12.48
CA ASP A 195 -18.27 14.02 -12.03
C ASP A 195 -17.76 12.57 -11.94
N MET A 196 -18.08 11.89 -10.85
CA MET A 196 -17.62 10.53 -10.61
C MET A 196 -18.67 9.66 -9.94
N LEU A 197 -18.57 8.37 -10.19
CA LEU A 197 -19.23 7.35 -9.39
C LEU A 197 -18.21 6.79 -8.38
N PHE A 198 -18.58 6.83 -7.11
CA PHE A 198 -17.82 6.29 -6.00
C PHE A 198 -18.49 5.04 -5.47
N MET A 199 -17.73 3.95 -5.41
CA MET A 199 -18.19 2.67 -4.87
C MET A 199 -17.46 2.37 -3.58
N GLU A 200 -18.21 2.12 -2.52
CA GLU A 200 -17.69 1.66 -1.24
C GLU A 200 -18.67 0.66 -0.61
N GLY A 201 -18.17 -0.50 -0.15
CA GLY A 201 -18.98 -1.50 0.54
C GLY A 201 -20.16 -2.06 -0.26
N GLY A 202 -20.10 -2.02 -1.61
CA GLY A 202 -21.18 -2.42 -2.51
C GLY A 202 -22.25 -1.36 -2.77
N GLY A 203 -22.13 -0.19 -2.14
CA GLY A 203 -22.95 0.99 -2.43
C GLY A 203 -22.32 1.87 -3.51
N LEU A 204 -23.13 2.41 -4.42
CA LEU A 204 -22.70 3.34 -5.46
C LEU A 204 -23.26 4.73 -5.18
N SER A 205 -22.39 5.71 -5.12
CA SER A 205 -22.74 7.12 -4.91
C SER A 205 -22.30 7.97 -6.09
N LEU A 206 -23.16 8.89 -6.51
CA LEU A 206 -22.82 9.88 -7.51
C LEU A 206 -22.26 11.12 -6.80
N ILE A 207 -21.11 11.59 -7.22
CA ILE A 207 -20.45 12.77 -6.69
C ILE A 207 -20.28 13.77 -7.82
N HIS A 208 -20.82 14.96 -7.64
CA HIS A 208 -20.61 16.12 -8.50
C HIS A 208 -19.55 17.05 -7.89
N ILE A 209 -18.71 17.61 -8.76
CA ILE A 209 -17.72 18.64 -8.40
C ILE A 209 -18.20 20.00 -8.84
#